data_ed8534067bb34254523acbb98b166539
#
_entry.id   ed8534067bb34254523acbb98b166539
#
_cell.length_a   1.000
_cell.length_b   1.000
_cell.length_c   1.000
_cell.angle_alpha   90.00
_cell.angle_beta   90.00
_cell.angle_gamma   90.00
#
_symmetry.space_group_name_H-M   'P 1'
#
loop_
_entity.id
_entity.type
_entity.pdbx_description
1 polymer ?
#
loop_
_entity_poly.entity_id
_entity_poly.type
_entity_poly.pdbx_seq_one_letter_code
_entity_poly.pdbx_strand_id
1 'polypeptide(L)'
;LPSLHGLPSRIRALPGGIGRGARRLVSRPKLLAVLAGMLILAVVGSTVAYVSLNAVYAAATPSPSEIALATESPTPTPTPTPTPTPTPTPTPMPTPSPTPQMVEATTNGIWLPADQAAVATKKPIAVMIDDHWGARPQSGLSLADVVYQGPAEGGIPRYMAIFQTHDAPEVGPVRSARPYFVAWAEEYNAVYVHMWGSPRAMNMLAQDNGKYIWNVDGLRYGGKSGYMWRVGFRVGPHNLYTSFGKLTQLAGKIGASSKMTKPLFTFTDALPAGQRPLSGGRILVKYPNNKITYSYDHDTNTYPRMVSMQTSKGGSMIDVDASNQVRIAPTNVILLFMNVGLLACTGHSCAKNRLDVQYLGHGKAMVFNNGQAITATWSKKSDRTNTVIAYASGPNTGKPVPMVRGQIYVQVVPTGTETSWSVTTDYPPPETEPQS
;
A
#
# COMPACT_ATOMS: atom_id res chain seq x y z
N LEU A 1 -46.56 -17.55 -51.70
CA LEU A 1 -46.41 -16.93 -53.03
C LEU A 1 -47.47 -15.87 -53.26
N PRO A 2 -47.25 -14.65 -53.73
CA PRO A 2 -46.31 -14.21 -54.75
C PRO A 2 -45.40 -13.06 -54.26
N SER A 3 -44.19 -13.00 -54.75
CA SER A 3 -43.49 -12.39 -55.90
C SER A 3 -43.25 -10.88 -55.83
N LEU A 4 -41.98 -10.51 -55.68
CA LEU A 4 -41.07 -9.80 -56.61
C LEU A 4 -41.24 -8.29 -56.85
N HIS A 5 -40.07 -7.62 -56.85
CA HIS A 5 -39.65 -6.35 -57.49
C HIS A 5 -39.63 -5.13 -56.53
N GLY A 6 -38.58 -4.39 -56.37
CA GLY A 6 -37.56 -3.91 -57.25
C GLY A 6 -36.50 -3.06 -56.46
N LEU A 7 -35.29 -3.27 -56.78
CA LEU A 7 -34.16 -2.37 -56.56
C LEU A 7 -34.18 -1.19 -57.52
N PRO A 8 -33.58 -0.05 -57.17
CA PRO A 8 -32.47 0.41 -58.02
C PRO A 8 -31.21 0.86 -57.24
N SER A 9 -30.11 0.38 -57.77
CA SER A 9 -28.75 0.83 -57.60
C SER A 9 -28.56 2.33 -57.96
N ARG A 10 -27.89 3.08 -57.08
CA ARG A 10 -27.08 4.24 -57.50
C ARG A 10 -25.75 4.26 -56.73
N ILE A 11 -24.75 3.75 -57.40
CA ILE A 11 -23.34 4.00 -57.13
C ILE A 11 -23.06 5.48 -57.49
N ARG A 12 -22.59 6.28 -56.57
CA ARG A 12 -21.91 7.55 -56.86
C ARG A 12 -20.46 7.44 -56.43
N ALA A 13 -19.59 7.38 -57.37
CA ALA A 13 -18.16 7.50 -57.27
C ALA A 13 -17.77 8.87 -56.68
N LEU A 14 -16.85 8.90 -55.76
CA LEU A 14 -16.14 10.08 -55.28
C LEU A 14 -14.76 10.12 -55.98
N PRO A 15 -14.25 11.29 -56.41
CA PRO A 15 -13.01 11.41 -57.12
C PRO A 15 -11.83 11.34 -56.17
N GLY A 16 -10.75 10.66 -56.60
CA GLY A 16 -9.50 10.58 -55.91
C GLY A 16 -8.76 11.92 -55.88
N GLY A 17 -8.17 12.22 -54.76
CA GLY A 17 -7.25 13.31 -54.55
C GLY A 17 -6.09 12.84 -53.67
N ILE A 18 -5.04 12.33 -54.32
CA ILE A 18 -3.78 12.00 -53.62
C ILE A 18 -3.03 13.32 -53.39
N GLY A 19 -3.16 13.87 -52.19
CA GLY A 19 -2.32 14.99 -51.74
C GLY A 19 -1.11 14.45 -50.95
N ARG A 20 0.05 14.41 -51.60
CA ARG A 20 1.35 14.18 -50.94
C ARG A 20 1.71 15.40 -50.10
N GLY A 21 1.34 15.39 -48.83
CA GLY A 21 1.83 16.33 -47.82
C GLY A 21 3.20 15.89 -47.32
N ALA A 22 4.27 16.37 -47.96
CA ALA A 22 5.63 16.25 -47.44
C ALA A 22 5.71 16.97 -46.09
N ARG A 23 5.89 16.22 -45.00
CA ARG A 23 6.22 16.76 -43.68
C ARG A 23 7.61 17.37 -43.75
N ARG A 24 7.70 18.70 -43.86
CA ARG A 24 8.92 19.43 -43.59
C ARG A 24 9.27 19.29 -42.14
N LEU A 25 10.27 18.47 -41.82
CA LEU A 25 10.96 18.49 -40.54
C LEU A 25 11.73 19.82 -40.46
N VAL A 26 11.16 20.82 -39.83
CA VAL A 26 11.86 22.06 -39.52
C VAL A 26 12.84 21.76 -38.39
N SER A 27 14.10 21.55 -38.75
CA SER A 27 15.21 21.51 -37.80
C SER A 27 15.28 22.87 -37.09
N ARG A 28 15.12 22.87 -35.79
CA ARG A 28 15.29 24.08 -34.94
C ARG A 28 16.68 24.03 -34.29
N PRO A 29 17.75 24.46 -34.95
CA PRO A 29 19.12 24.40 -34.44
C PRO A 29 19.29 25.22 -33.15
N LYS A 30 18.50 26.27 -32.93
CA LYS A 30 18.50 27.09 -31.71
C LYS A 30 18.00 26.34 -30.47
N LEU A 31 17.05 25.40 -30.61
CA LEU A 31 16.54 24.61 -29.47
C LEU A 31 17.58 23.56 -29.01
N LEU A 32 18.28 22.93 -29.96
CA LEU A 32 19.37 21.99 -29.67
C LEU A 32 20.55 22.68 -28.98
N ALA A 33 20.90 23.89 -29.39
CA ALA A 33 21.96 24.68 -28.78
C ALA A 33 21.62 25.09 -27.33
N VAL A 34 20.36 25.43 -27.03
CA VAL A 34 19.92 25.76 -25.66
C VAL A 34 19.94 24.52 -24.76
N LEU A 35 19.49 23.37 -25.25
CA LEU A 35 19.52 22.11 -24.50
C LEU A 35 20.96 21.64 -24.24
N ALA A 36 21.86 21.77 -25.20
CA ALA A 36 23.26 21.46 -25.01
C ALA A 36 23.94 22.41 -24.00
N GLY A 37 23.61 23.70 -24.02
CA GLY A 37 24.10 24.68 -23.06
C GLY A 37 23.61 24.37 -21.61
N MET A 38 22.37 23.98 -21.43
CA MET A 38 21.84 23.55 -20.10
C MET A 38 22.51 22.29 -19.57
N LEU A 39 22.81 21.33 -20.45
CA LEU A 39 23.52 20.11 -20.08
C LEU A 39 24.96 20.40 -19.60
N ILE A 40 25.68 21.28 -20.29
CA ILE A 40 27.04 21.69 -19.95
C ILE A 40 27.04 22.44 -18.59
N LEU A 41 26.07 23.33 -18.34
CA LEU A 41 25.95 24.05 -17.08
C LEU A 41 25.64 23.07 -15.89
N ALA A 42 24.83 22.04 -16.12
CA ALA A 42 24.54 21.04 -15.10
C ALA A 42 25.77 20.19 -14.75
N VAL A 43 26.58 19.80 -15.75
CA VAL A 43 27.82 19.03 -15.54
C VAL A 43 28.88 19.87 -14.84
N VAL A 44 29.06 21.15 -15.23
CA VAL A 44 30.03 22.05 -14.56
C VAL A 44 29.61 22.37 -13.14
N GLY A 45 28.30 22.59 -12.89
CA GLY A 45 27.77 22.81 -11.55
C GLY A 45 27.99 21.62 -10.60
N SER A 46 27.79 20.39 -11.08
CA SER A 46 28.00 19.17 -10.28
C SER A 46 29.48 18.89 -9.99
N THR A 47 30.38 19.18 -10.94
CA THR A 47 31.85 19.05 -10.71
C THR A 47 32.38 20.05 -9.72
N VAL A 48 31.92 21.31 -9.77
CA VAL A 48 32.32 22.35 -8.80
C VAL A 48 31.84 22.00 -7.39
N ALA A 49 30.59 21.48 -7.24
CA ALA A 49 30.07 21.02 -5.94
C ALA A 49 30.86 19.85 -5.39
N TYR A 50 31.24 18.88 -6.23
CA TYR A 50 32.03 17.71 -5.82
C TYR A 50 33.44 18.10 -5.37
N VAL A 51 34.12 19.00 -6.07
CA VAL A 51 35.46 19.49 -5.69
C VAL A 51 35.41 20.29 -4.40
N SER A 52 34.39 21.13 -4.19
CA SER A 52 34.21 21.91 -2.96
C SER A 52 33.94 21.04 -1.75
N LEU A 53 33.15 19.95 -1.88
CA LEU A 53 32.90 19.01 -0.80
C LEU A 53 34.19 18.28 -0.39
N ASN A 54 35.00 17.81 -1.34
CA ASN A 54 36.24 17.12 -1.06
C ASN A 54 37.29 18.03 -0.42
N ALA A 55 37.34 19.32 -0.77
CA ALA A 55 38.23 20.29 -0.14
C ALA A 55 37.90 20.54 1.34
N VAL A 56 36.60 20.48 1.71
CA VAL A 56 36.19 20.60 3.15
C VAL A 56 36.55 19.36 3.94
N TYR A 57 36.51 18.14 3.35
CA TYR A 57 36.93 16.92 4.02
C TYR A 57 38.47 16.79 4.18
N ALA A 58 39.24 17.36 3.29
CA ALA A 58 40.73 17.31 3.37
C ALA A 58 41.33 18.25 4.46
N ALA A 59 40.56 19.24 4.96
CA ALA A 59 41.00 20.20 5.94
C ALA A 59 40.82 19.76 7.41
N ALA A 60 40.29 18.55 7.66
CA ALA A 60 39.89 18.08 9.00
C ALA A 60 40.81 17.01 9.61
N THR A 61 41.99 16.73 9.06
CA THR A 61 42.95 15.82 9.66
C THR A 61 44.04 16.58 10.44
N PRO A 62 44.16 16.42 11.77
CA PRO A 62 45.26 17.03 12.52
C PRO A 62 46.59 16.30 12.24
N SER A 63 47.65 17.07 11.95
CA SER A 63 49.02 16.61 11.79
C SER A 63 49.64 16.25 13.14
N PRO A 64 50.41 15.19 13.26
CA PRO A 64 51.12 14.87 14.51
C PRO A 64 52.29 15.83 14.72
N SER A 65 52.31 16.51 15.87
CA SER A 65 53.40 17.37 16.29
C SER A 65 54.55 16.55 16.84
N GLU A 66 55.76 16.84 16.37
CA GLU A 66 57.02 16.31 16.84
C GLU A 66 57.29 16.68 18.31
N ILE A 67 57.77 15.70 19.07
CA ILE A 67 58.24 15.88 20.45
C ILE A 67 59.71 16.23 20.38
N ALA A 68 60.05 17.44 20.77
CA ALA A 68 61.45 17.85 21.00
C ALA A 68 61.85 17.47 22.40
N LEU A 69 62.97 16.76 22.49
CA LEU A 69 63.66 16.33 23.71
C LEU A 69 64.44 17.50 24.24
N ALA A 70 64.23 17.94 25.48
CA ALA A 70 65.13 18.80 26.22
C ALA A 70 65.39 18.24 27.62
N THR A 71 66.60 17.91 27.83
CA THR A 71 67.19 17.45 29.09
C THR A 71 67.57 18.64 29.92
N GLU A 72 67.09 18.80 31.16
CA GLU A 72 67.87 19.39 32.30
C GLU A 72 67.15 18.97 33.61
N SER A 73 68.02 18.53 34.54
CA SER A 73 67.70 18.07 35.88
C SER A 73 67.79 19.23 36.90
N PRO A 74 66.74 19.49 37.69
CA PRO A 74 66.83 20.32 38.85
C PRO A 74 66.73 19.50 40.13
N THR A 75 67.54 19.94 41.10
CA THR A 75 67.71 19.58 42.50
C THR A 75 66.41 19.42 43.27
N PRO A 76 66.27 18.42 44.19
CA PRO A 76 64.99 18.15 44.88
C PRO A 76 64.72 19.23 45.95
N THR A 77 63.61 19.88 45.83
CA THR A 77 62.95 20.74 46.82
C THR A 77 62.12 19.88 47.76
N PRO A 78 62.06 20.15 49.10
CA PRO A 78 61.30 19.33 50.03
C PRO A 78 59.80 19.29 49.71
N THR A 79 59.27 18.06 49.65
CA THR A 79 57.89 17.76 49.36
C THR A 79 56.93 18.31 50.42
N PRO A 80 55.98 19.16 50.10
CA PRO A 80 54.93 19.54 51.05
C PRO A 80 54.03 18.32 51.37
N THR A 81 53.67 18.17 52.63
CA THR A 81 52.75 17.15 53.15
C THR A 81 51.45 17.22 52.38
N PRO A 82 50.87 16.11 51.83
CA PRO A 82 49.65 16.13 51.06
C PRO A 82 48.48 16.56 51.96
N THR A 83 47.84 17.63 51.57
CA THR A 83 46.50 18.05 52.09
C THR A 83 45.51 16.96 51.72
N PRO A 84 44.64 16.49 52.64
CA PRO A 84 43.63 15.47 52.29
C PRO A 84 42.74 15.94 51.15
N THR A 85 42.79 15.22 50.07
CA THR A 85 41.90 15.45 48.91
C THR A 85 40.43 15.26 49.34
N PRO A 86 39.54 16.24 49.13
CA PRO A 86 38.15 16.04 49.47
C PRO A 86 37.58 14.83 48.69
N THR A 87 36.97 13.91 49.44
CA THR A 87 36.28 12.75 48.88
C THR A 87 35.23 13.24 47.88
N PRO A 88 35.26 12.78 46.60
CA PRO A 88 34.28 13.22 45.61
C PRO A 88 32.85 12.89 46.09
N THR A 89 32.01 13.88 46.20
CA THR A 89 30.60 13.72 46.46
C THR A 89 30.04 12.85 45.35
N PRO A 90 29.30 11.76 45.62
CA PRO A 90 28.74 10.91 44.58
C PRO A 90 27.84 11.75 43.68
N THR A 91 28.18 11.79 42.39
CA THR A 91 27.35 12.42 41.37
C THR A 91 26.01 11.70 41.36
N PRO A 92 24.86 12.39 41.47
CA PRO A 92 23.57 11.75 41.44
C PRO A 92 23.43 10.95 40.15
N MET A 93 23.13 9.67 40.27
CA MET A 93 22.87 8.80 39.13
C MET A 93 21.67 9.38 38.36
N PRO A 94 21.75 9.58 37.04
CA PRO A 94 20.64 10.10 36.31
C PRO A 94 19.42 9.23 36.51
N THR A 95 18.31 9.83 36.99
CA THR A 95 17.02 9.14 37.11
C THR A 95 16.63 8.60 35.73
N PRO A 96 16.31 7.31 35.57
CA PRO A 96 15.93 6.76 34.28
C PRO A 96 14.74 7.55 33.73
N SER A 97 14.89 8.07 32.51
CA SER A 97 13.81 8.76 31.80
C SER A 97 12.64 7.78 31.65
N PRO A 98 11.40 8.17 31.94
CA PRO A 98 10.27 7.27 31.80
C PRO A 98 10.19 6.74 30.37
N THR A 99 10.11 5.42 30.23
CA THR A 99 9.90 4.78 28.92
C THR A 99 8.59 5.31 28.32
N PRO A 100 8.60 5.84 27.08
CA PRO A 100 7.39 6.34 26.44
C PRO A 100 6.30 5.27 26.42
N GLN A 101 5.12 5.59 26.90
CA GLN A 101 3.96 4.70 26.78
C GLN A 101 3.55 4.63 25.30
N MET A 102 3.32 3.41 24.80
CA MET A 102 2.92 3.13 23.43
C MET A 102 1.54 2.50 23.38
N VAL A 103 0.79 2.75 22.32
CA VAL A 103 -0.55 2.21 22.08
C VAL A 103 -0.58 1.49 20.74
N GLU A 104 -1.14 0.29 20.71
CA GLU A 104 -1.27 -0.51 19.50
C GLU A 104 -2.43 -0.03 18.62
N ALA A 105 -2.19 0.22 17.34
CA ALA A 105 -3.22 0.55 16.36
C ALA A 105 -4.07 -0.68 16.00
N THR A 106 -5.40 -0.51 15.94
CA THR A 106 -6.33 -1.63 15.81
C THR A 106 -6.40 -2.20 14.38
N THR A 107 -5.94 -1.51 13.35
CA THR A 107 -6.01 -1.97 11.96
C THR A 107 -4.76 -2.72 11.50
N ASN A 108 -3.58 -2.24 11.86
CA ASN A 108 -2.29 -2.71 11.34
C ASN A 108 -1.26 -3.06 12.44
N GLY A 109 -1.64 -2.88 13.72
CA GLY A 109 -0.83 -3.25 14.87
C GLY A 109 0.42 -2.39 15.11
N ILE A 110 0.64 -1.30 14.38
CA ILE A 110 1.80 -0.45 14.65
C ILE A 110 1.71 0.20 16.02
N TRP A 111 2.86 0.39 16.64
CA TRP A 111 2.96 1.12 17.90
C TRP A 111 2.92 2.63 17.64
N LEU A 112 2.02 3.32 18.29
CA LEU A 112 1.91 4.78 18.28
C LEU A 112 2.19 5.33 19.68
N PRO A 113 2.78 6.53 19.81
CA PRO A 113 2.91 7.21 21.09
C PRO A 113 1.56 7.38 21.80
N ALA A 114 1.54 7.40 23.13
CA ALA A 114 0.29 7.45 23.93
C ALA A 114 -0.57 8.70 23.65
N ASP A 115 0.04 9.80 23.26
CA ASP A 115 -0.67 11.01 22.82
C ASP A 115 -1.46 10.82 21.51
N GLN A 116 -1.11 9.79 20.72
CA GLN A 116 -1.82 9.35 19.51
C GLN A 116 -2.83 8.22 19.75
N ALA A 117 -3.19 7.90 21.00
CA ALA A 117 -4.15 6.84 21.31
C ALA A 117 -5.52 7.04 20.61
N ALA A 118 -5.91 8.29 20.35
CA ALA A 118 -7.10 8.60 19.58
C ALA A 118 -7.00 8.16 18.11
N VAL A 119 -5.80 8.21 17.51
CA VAL A 119 -5.52 7.70 16.16
C VAL A 119 -5.53 6.17 16.16
N ALA A 120 -4.88 5.54 17.12
CA ALA A 120 -4.80 4.08 17.25
C ALA A 120 -6.16 3.37 17.28
N THR A 121 -7.20 4.05 17.78
CA THR A 121 -8.56 3.51 17.93
C THR A 121 -9.62 4.23 17.11
N LYS A 122 -9.23 5.18 16.26
CA LYS A 122 -10.16 5.93 15.40
C LYS A 122 -10.98 4.97 14.51
N LYS A 123 -12.24 5.33 14.24
CA LYS A 123 -13.06 4.58 13.29
C LYS A 123 -12.37 4.51 11.93
N PRO A 124 -12.15 3.30 11.37
CA PRO A 124 -11.53 3.16 10.06
C PRO A 124 -12.40 3.70 8.94
N ILE A 125 -11.76 4.19 7.89
CA ILE A 125 -12.39 4.63 6.65
C ILE A 125 -11.99 3.68 5.54
N ALA A 126 -12.96 2.98 4.95
CA ALA A 126 -12.77 2.03 3.86
C ALA A 126 -13.20 2.67 2.54
N VAL A 127 -12.29 2.80 1.58
CA VAL A 127 -12.54 3.44 0.29
C VAL A 127 -12.45 2.41 -0.84
N MET A 128 -13.50 2.31 -1.64
CA MET A 128 -13.46 1.51 -2.87
C MET A 128 -12.63 2.22 -3.94
N ILE A 129 -11.60 1.57 -4.45
CA ILE A 129 -10.67 2.11 -5.45
C ILE A 129 -10.64 1.24 -6.70
N ASP A 130 -10.51 1.90 -7.85
CA ASP A 130 -10.45 1.27 -9.17
C ASP A 130 -9.10 0.60 -9.43
N ASP A 131 -9.10 -0.61 -9.99
CA ASP A 131 -7.90 -1.28 -10.48
C ASP A 131 -7.85 -1.40 -12.01
N HIS A 132 -8.72 -0.68 -12.71
CA HIS A 132 -8.64 -0.60 -14.16
C HIS A 132 -7.31 0.04 -14.59
N TRP A 133 -6.74 -0.42 -15.70
CA TRP A 133 -5.47 0.13 -16.21
C TRP A 133 -5.51 1.66 -16.42
N GLY A 134 -6.67 2.24 -16.85
CA GLY A 134 -6.86 3.68 -16.97
C GLY A 134 -6.94 4.44 -15.63
N ALA A 135 -6.98 3.72 -14.51
CA ALA A 135 -6.93 4.27 -13.15
C ALA A 135 -5.53 4.28 -12.54
N ARG A 136 -4.55 3.68 -13.20
CA ARG A 136 -3.19 3.51 -12.66
C ARG A 136 -2.26 4.67 -13.02
N PRO A 137 -1.30 5.01 -12.13
CA PRO A 137 -1.22 4.55 -10.74
C PRO A 137 -2.35 5.14 -9.89
N GLN A 138 -2.79 4.38 -8.87
CA GLN A 138 -3.79 4.82 -7.91
C GLN A 138 -3.16 5.73 -6.85
N SER A 139 -4.01 6.52 -6.16
CA SER A 139 -3.59 7.37 -5.05
C SER A 139 -4.08 6.81 -3.71
N GLY A 140 -3.24 6.85 -2.68
CA GLY A 140 -3.54 6.51 -1.30
C GLY A 140 -3.25 5.07 -0.90
N LEU A 141 -2.91 4.16 -1.82
CA LEU A 141 -2.71 2.74 -1.49
C LEU A 141 -1.50 2.48 -0.58
N SER A 142 -0.43 3.27 -0.68
CA SER A 142 0.76 3.13 0.17
C SER A 142 0.52 3.59 1.62
N LEU A 143 -0.50 4.42 1.84
CA LEU A 143 -0.86 4.98 3.13
C LEU A 143 -2.04 4.24 3.81
N ALA A 144 -2.63 3.27 3.13
CA ALA A 144 -3.66 2.42 3.71
C ALA A 144 -3.06 1.43 4.71
N ASP A 145 -3.77 1.16 5.81
CA ASP A 145 -3.37 0.17 6.80
C ASP A 145 -3.64 -1.26 6.30
N VAL A 146 -4.81 -1.47 5.69
CA VAL A 146 -5.23 -2.75 5.11
C VAL A 146 -5.80 -2.51 3.71
N VAL A 147 -5.39 -3.31 2.74
CA VAL A 147 -5.91 -3.24 1.37
C VAL A 147 -6.44 -4.61 0.96
N TYR A 148 -7.74 -4.70 0.72
CA TYR A 148 -8.34 -5.84 0.04
C TYR A 148 -8.30 -5.62 -1.46
N GLN A 149 -7.84 -6.61 -2.21
CA GLN A 149 -7.97 -6.65 -3.67
C GLN A 149 -8.74 -7.91 -4.06
N GLY A 150 -9.82 -7.76 -4.78
CA GLY A 150 -10.67 -8.88 -5.16
C GLY A 150 -11.28 -8.72 -6.54
N PRO A 151 -11.77 -9.84 -7.13
CA PRO A 151 -12.32 -9.86 -8.47
C PRO A 151 -13.56 -8.95 -8.58
N ALA A 152 -13.74 -8.35 -9.74
CA ALA A 152 -14.93 -7.62 -10.12
C ALA A 152 -15.29 -7.90 -11.59
N GLU A 153 -16.37 -7.30 -12.07
CA GLU A 153 -16.86 -7.54 -13.41
C GLU A 153 -15.82 -7.22 -14.49
N GLY A 154 -15.87 -7.94 -15.59
CA GLY A 154 -14.94 -7.78 -16.71
C GLY A 154 -13.54 -8.32 -16.44
N GLY A 155 -13.35 -9.12 -15.38
CA GLY A 155 -12.05 -9.68 -15.00
C GLY A 155 -11.06 -8.64 -14.45
N ILE A 156 -11.55 -7.44 -14.12
CA ILE A 156 -10.76 -6.34 -13.56
C ILE A 156 -11.00 -6.29 -12.06
N PRO A 157 -10.00 -6.54 -11.20
CA PRO A 157 -10.19 -6.48 -9.76
C PRO A 157 -10.48 -5.06 -9.28
N ARG A 158 -10.82 -4.94 -8.00
CA ARG A 158 -10.96 -3.66 -7.28
C ARG A 158 -10.22 -3.72 -5.97
N TYR A 159 -9.86 -2.54 -5.49
CA TYR A 159 -9.36 -2.39 -4.13
C TYR A 159 -10.46 -1.88 -3.20
N MET A 160 -10.37 -2.28 -1.95
CA MET A 160 -10.92 -1.58 -0.80
C MET A 160 -9.76 -1.25 0.12
N ALA A 161 -9.40 0.02 0.19
CA ALA A 161 -8.32 0.52 1.01
C ALA A 161 -8.86 1.06 2.35
N ILE A 162 -8.33 0.59 3.47
CA ILE A 162 -8.77 0.92 4.82
C ILE A 162 -7.70 1.78 5.48
N PHE A 163 -8.11 2.93 5.98
CA PHE A 163 -7.26 3.96 6.57
C PHE A 163 -7.65 4.21 8.03
N GLN A 164 -6.68 4.27 8.90
CA GLN A 164 -6.84 4.67 10.30
C GLN A 164 -5.64 5.48 10.78
N THR A 165 -4.41 4.98 10.54
CA THR A 165 -3.18 5.48 11.17
C THR A 165 -2.48 6.57 10.37
N HIS A 166 -2.69 6.64 9.06
CA HIS A 166 -2.02 7.60 8.18
C HIS A 166 -3.02 8.55 7.53
N ASP A 167 -2.60 9.80 7.31
CA ASP A 167 -3.36 10.77 6.52
C ASP A 167 -2.99 10.65 5.05
N ALA A 168 -3.98 10.30 4.23
CA ALA A 168 -3.81 10.20 2.77
C ALA A 168 -4.37 11.49 2.12
N PRO A 169 -3.50 12.36 1.59
CA PRO A 169 -3.91 13.65 1.01
C PRO A 169 -4.77 13.49 -0.24
N GLU A 170 -4.61 12.39 -0.94
CA GLU A 170 -5.42 12.02 -2.10
C GLU A 170 -5.68 10.50 -2.10
N VAL A 171 -6.94 10.10 -2.34
CA VAL A 171 -7.38 8.70 -2.41
C VAL A 171 -8.27 8.51 -3.63
N GLY A 172 -7.95 7.54 -4.47
CA GLY A 172 -8.77 7.22 -5.62
C GLY A 172 -8.04 6.53 -6.78
N PRO A 173 -8.72 6.36 -7.93
CA PRO A 173 -10.11 6.78 -8.23
C PRO A 173 -11.17 5.94 -7.47
N VAL A 174 -12.15 6.63 -6.89
CA VAL A 174 -13.23 5.98 -6.13
C VAL A 174 -14.17 5.19 -7.05
N ARG A 175 -14.56 3.98 -6.62
CA ARG A 175 -15.35 3.05 -7.42
C ARG A 175 -16.56 2.45 -6.68
N SER A 176 -17.30 1.61 -7.40
CA SER A 176 -18.59 1.10 -6.96
C SER A 176 -18.45 -0.06 -5.94
N ALA A 177 -19.38 -0.09 -4.99
CA ALA A 177 -19.54 -1.14 -3.99
C ALA A 177 -19.89 -2.51 -4.58
N ARG A 178 -19.44 -3.57 -3.88
CA ARG A 178 -19.83 -4.96 -4.12
C ARG A 178 -20.16 -5.65 -2.79
N PRO A 179 -21.03 -6.64 -2.75
CA PRO A 179 -21.51 -7.24 -1.49
C PRO A 179 -20.39 -7.74 -0.58
N TYR A 180 -19.42 -8.44 -1.14
CA TYR A 180 -18.29 -8.99 -0.39
C TYR A 180 -17.39 -7.89 0.20
N PHE A 181 -17.17 -6.76 -0.49
CA PHE A 181 -16.45 -5.62 0.07
C PHE A 181 -17.25 -4.91 1.17
N VAL A 182 -18.59 -4.81 1.02
CA VAL A 182 -19.44 -4.31 2.09
C VAL A 182 -19.31 -5.18 3.34
N ALA A 183 -19.42 -6.52 3.19
CA ALA A 183 -19.30 -7.46 4.30
C ALA A 183 -17.91 -7.41 4.99
N TRP A 184 -16.82 -7.17 4.25
CA TRP A 184 -15.51 -6.97 4.86
C TRP A 184 -15.38 -5.59 5.52
N ALA A 185 -15.99 -4.53 4.99
CA ALA A 185 -15.99 -3.21 5.63
C ALA A 185 -16.80 -3.19 6.93
N GLU A 186 -17.86 -4.02 7.04
CA GLU A 186 -18.65 -4.20 8.25
C GLU A 186 -17.83 -4.80 9.41
N GLU A 187 -16.84 -5.65 9.11
CA GLU A 187 -15.91 -6.19 10.12
C GLU A 187 -15.15 -5.09 10.87
N TYR A 188 -14.91 -3.96 10.21
CA TYR A 188 -14.26 -2.77 10.78
C TYR A 188 -15.26 -1.74 11.31
N ASN A 189 -16.56 -1.97 11.16
CA ASN A 189 -17.59 -0.94 11.37
C ASN A 189 -17.19 0.38 10.69
N ALA A 190 -16.69 0.29 9.46
CA ALA A 190 -16.02 1.38 8.77
C ALA A 190 -16.96 2.46 8.27
N VAL A 191 -16.42 3.66 8.05
CA VAL A 191 -17.00 4.63 7.11
C VAL A 191 -16.68 4.14 5.71
N TYR A 192 -17.68 3.63 4.99
CA TYR A 192 -17.51 2.97 3.71
C TYR A 192 -17.80 3.92 2.55
N VAL A 193 -16.77 4.22 1.80
CA VAL A 193 -16.76 5.24 0.74
C VAL A 193 -16.75 4.58 -0.62
N HIS A 194 -17.73 4.90 -1.43
CA HIS A 194 -17.89 4.32 -2.77
C HIS A 194 -18.63 5.27 -3.72
N MET A 195 -18.64 4.94 -5.00
CA MET A 195 -19.44 5.62 -6.02
C MET A 195 -20.36 4.60 -6.68
N TRP A 196 -21.64 4.58 -6.30
CA TRP A 196 -22.61 3.58 -6.70
C TRP A 196 -22.23 2.15 -6.26
N GLY A 197 -23.10 1.19 -6.60
CA GLY A 197 -22.87 -0.23 -6.28
C GLY A 197 -23.76 -1.17 -7.09
N SER A 198 -23.51 -2.47 -6.91
CA SER A 198 -24.49 -3.48 -7.37
C SER A 198 -25.74 -3.40 -6.49
N PRO A 199 -26.94 -3.79 -7.00
CA PRO A 199 -28.18 -3.70 -6.23
C PRO A 199 -28.10 -4.39 -4.86
N ARG A 200 -27.52 -5.60 -4.78
CA ARG A 200 -27.33 -6.30 -3.51
C ARG A 200 -26.43 -5.49 -2.55
N ALA A 201 -25.33 -4.91 -3.03
CA ALA A 201 -24.48 -4.07 -2.19
C ALA A 201 -25.21 -2.82 -1.67
N MET A 202 -26.00 -2.16 -2.54
CA MET A 202 -26.77 -0.99 -2.13
C MET A 202 -27.87 -1.33 -1.11
N ASN A 203 -28.49 -2.50 -1.23
CA ASN A 203 -29.47 -3.00 -0.24
C ASN A 203 -28.80 -3.28 1.13
N MET A 204 -27.63 -3.96 1.14
CA MET A 204 -26.86 -4.17 2.38
C MET A 204 -26.51 -2.84 3.04
N LEU A 205 -25.98 -1.89 2.26
CA LEU A 205 -25.65 -0.55 2.76
C LEU A 205 -26.87 0.20 3.31
N ALA A 206 -28.03 0.05 2.70
CA ALA A 206 -29.27 0.69 3.20
C ALA A 206 -29.76 0.06 4.51
N GLN A 207 -29.65 -1.26 4.67
CA GLN A 207 -30.10 -2.00 5.86
C GLN A 207 -29.16 -1.80 7.06
N ASP A 208 -27.86 -1.73 6.82
CA ASP A 208 -26.82 -1.77 7.86
C ASP A 208 -26.21 -0.41 8.19
N ASN A 209 -26.61 0.65 7.44
CA ASN A 209 -26.12 2.01 7.63
C ASN A 209 -26.41 2.57 9.04
N GLY A 210 -25.37 3.14 9.64
CA GLY A 210 -25.42 3.68 11.00
C GLY A 210 -25.36 2.63 12.12
N LYS A 211 -25.37 1.33 11.79
CA LYS A 211 -25.31 0.22 12.75
C LYS A 211 -24.03 -0.60 12.62
N TYR A 212 -23.78 -1.16 11.44
CA TYR A 212 -22.59 -2.00 11.17
C TYR A 212 -21.62 -1.35 10.21
N ILE A 213 -22.10 -0.38 9.43
CA ILE A 213 -21.33 0.35 8.43
C ILE A 213 -21.87 1.78 8.32
N TRP A 214 -21.04 2.73 7.91
CA TRP A 214 -21.43 4.13 7.66
C TRP A 214 -21.29 4.45 6.20
N ASN A 215 -22.42 4.49 5.51
CA ASN A 215 -22.49 4.60 4.06
C ASN A 215 -22.19 6.03 3.55
N VAL A 216 -21.13 6.16 2.74
CA VAL A 216 -20.73 7.41 2.06
C VAL A 216 -20.72 7.18 0.54
N ASP A 217 -21.86 7.45 -0.12
CA ASP A 217 -21.97 7.36 -1.58
C ASP A 217 -21.55 8.68 -2.25
N GLY A 218 -20.66 8.61 -3.22
CA GLY A 218 -20.20 9.74 -4.03
C GLY A 218 -21.30 10.45 -4.81
N LEU A 219 -22.46 9.82 -5.03
CA LEU A 219 -23.65 10.52 -5.56
C LEU A 219 -24.14 11.59 -4.61
N ARG A 220 -24.15 11.31 -3.31
CA ARG A 220 -24.64 12.22 -2.28
C ARG A 220 -23.56 13.19 -1.82
N TYR A 221 -22.31 12.71 -1.69
CA TYR A 221 -21.21 13.44 -1.06
C TYR A 221 -20.13 13.90 -2.05
N GLY A 222 -20.34 13.72 -3.36
CA GLY A 222 -19.49 14.26 -4.43
C GLY A 222 -19.96 15.62 -4.95
N GLY A 223 -19.24 16.16 -5.92
CA GLY A 223 -19.57 17.40 -6.60
C GLY A 223 -19.67 18.61 -5.65
N LYS A 224 -20.86 19.25 -5.62
CA LYS A 224 -21.08 20.46 -4.81
C LYS A 224 -20.89 20.27 -3.30
N SER A 225 -20.94 19.04 -2.78
CA SER A 225 -20.71 18.77 -1.37
C SER A 225 -19.23 19.00 -0.94
N GLY A 226 -18.31 18.93 -1.92
CA GLY A 226 -16.90 19.19 -1.73
C GLY A 226 -16.10 18.08 -1.05
N TYR A 227 -16.70 16.93 -0.69
CA TYR A 227 -15.99 15.80 -0.08
C TYR A 227 -15.31 14.89 -1.09
N MET A 228 -15.78 14.89 -2.33
CA MET A 228 -15.16 14.19 -3.46
C MET A 228 -15.14 15.12 -4.67
N TRP A 229 -14.11 14.98 -5.50
CA TRP A 229 -13.94 15.81 -6.71
C TRP A 229 -13.52 14.96 -7.90
N ARG A 230 -13.72 15.49 -9.12
CA ARG A 230 -13.24 14.85 -10.34
C ARG A 230 -11.99 15.57 -10.85
N VAL A 231 -10.99 14.76 -11.20
CA VAL A 231 -9.77 15.29 -11.83
C VAL A 231 -9.93 15.36 -13.34
N GLY A 232 -9.29 16.35 -13.96
CA GLY A 232 -9.37 16.56 -15.42
C GLY A 232 -8.39 15.72 -16.24
N PHE A 233 -7.32 15.21 -15.63
CA PHE A 233 -6.27 14.43 -16.32
C PHE A 233 -6.64 12.96 -16.56
N ARG A 234 -7.81 12.51 -16.09
CA ARG A 234 -8.36 11.16 -16.32
C ARG A 234 -9.77 11.24 -16.88
N VAL A 235 -10.09 10.29 -17.75
CA VAL A 235 -11.44 10.15 -18.31
C VAL A 235 -12.36 9.47 -17.30
N GLY A 236 -13.62 9.92 -17.20
CA GLY A 236 -14.64 9.20 -16.43
C GLY A 236 -14.84 7.77 -16.96
N PRO A 237 -15.06 6.80 -16.08
CA PRO A 237 -15.34 6.88 -14.64
C PRO A 237 -14.10 6.75 -13.74
N HIS A 238 -12.88 6.87 -14.27
CA HIS A 238 -11.60 6.66 -13.56
C HIS A 238 -11.04 7.96 -12.93
N ASN A 239 -11.89 8.92 -12.57
CA ASN A 239 -11.49 10.28 -12.24
C ASN A 239 -12.13 10.87 -10.98
N LEU A 240 -12.77 10.07 -10.13
CA LEU A 240 -13.36 10.55 -8.87
C LEU A 240 -12.39 10.31 -7.72
N TYR A 241 -12.06 11.35 -6.97
CA TYR A 241 -11.08 11.33 -5.88
C TYR A 241 -11.64 11.93 -4.59
N THR A 242 -10.98 11.62 -3.48
CA THR A 242 -11.25 12.17 -2.16
C THR A 242 -9.93 12.30 -1.39
N SER A 243 -9.97 12.68 -0.10
CA SER A 243 -8.84 12.64 0.82
C SER A 243 -9.27 12.16 2.20
N PHE A 244 -8.33 11.60 2.96
CA PHE A 244 -8.60 11.13 4.32
C PHE A 244 -9.12 12.26 5.22
N GLY A 245 -8.54 13.45 5.13
CA GLY A 245 -8.99 14.62 5.90
C GLY A 245 -10.44 15.01 5.61
N LYS A 246 -10.85 15.06 4.32
CA LYS A 246 -12.25 15.32 3.94
C LYS A 246 -13.19 14.22 4.43
N LEU A 247 -12.80 12.96 4.32
CA LEU A 247 -13.60 11.84 4.81
C LEU A 247 -13.73 11.81 6.33
N THR A 248 -12.68 12.20 7.05
CA THR A 248 -12.72 12.36 8.51
C THR A 248 -13.71 13.45 8.94
N GLN A 249 -13.71 14.60 8.26
CA GLN A 249 -14.69 15.66 8.49
C GLN A 249 -16.11 15.17 8.21
N LEU A 250 -16.31 14.45 7.10
CA LEU A 250 -17.61 13.89 6.76
C LEU A 250 -18.07 12.85 7.77
N ALA A 251 -17.17 11.97 8.24
CA ALA A 251 -17.47 10.98 9.28
C ALA A 251 -18.02 11.65 10.56
N GLY A 252 -17.38 12.72 11.02
CA GLY A 252 -17.89 13.52 12.14
C GLY A 252 -19.27 14.10 11.85
N LYS A 253 -19.49 14.68 10.66
CA LYS A 253 -20.76 15.29 10.27
C LYS A 253 -21.95 14.29 10.19
N ILE A 254 -21.68 13.04 9.81
CA ILE A 254 -22.72 11.99 9.74
C ILE A 254 -22.86 11.21 11.06
N GLY A 255 -22.15 11.59 12.11
CA GLY A 255 -22.21 10.94 13.43
C GLY A 255 -21.39 9.65 13.56
N ALA A 256 -20.50 9.36 12.62
CA ALA A 256 -19.67 8.15 12.62
C ALA A 256 -18.44 8.30 13.54
N SER A 257 -18.67 8.56 14.84
CA SER A 257 -17.64 8.91 15.83
C SER A 257 -17.18 7.74 16.70
N SER A 258 -17.82 6.56 16.61
CA SER A 258 -17.45 5.41 17.45
C SER A 258 -16.03 4.92 17.14
N LYS A 259 -15.34 4.44 18.18
CA LYS A 259 -13.99 3.92 18.05
C LYS A 259 -13.99 2.45 17.65
N MET A 260 -12.93 2.00 16.97
CA MET A 260 -12.61 0.59 16.81
C MET A 260 -11.73 0.17 18.00
N THR A 261 -12.25 -0.65 18.89
CA THR A 261 -11.54 -1.03 20.13
C THR A 261 -10.99 -2.46 20.09
N LYS A 262 -11.38 -3.24 19.08
CA LYS A 262 -10.91 -4.61 18.92
C LYS A 262 -10.29 -4.78 17.53
N PRO A 263 -9.04 -5.22 17.44
CA PRO A 263 -8.41 -5.52 16.15
C PRO A 263 -9.06 -6.76 15.51
N LEU A 264 -9.05 -6.80 14.17
CA LEU A 264 -9.44 -7.99 13.41
C LEU A 264 -8.37 -9.08 13.46
N PHE A 265 -7.12 -8.67 13.46
CA PHE A 265 -5.95 -9.53 13.44
C PHE A 265 -5.27 -9.53 14.82
N THR A 266 -4.60 -10.61 15.14
CA THR A 266 -3.57 -10.60 16.19
C THR A 266 -2.27 -10.12 15.57
N PHE A 267 -1.47 -9.39 16.33
CA PHE A 267 -0.22 -8.81 15.83
C PHE A 267 1.00 -9.35 16.56
N THR A 268 2.12 -9.38 15.86
CA THR A 268 3.44 -9.74 16.40
C THR A 268 4.48 -8.79 15.84
N ASP A 269 5.60 -8.67 16.55
CA ASP A 269 6.74 -7.93 16.04
C ASP A 269 7.42 -8.72 14.90
N ALA A 270 8.17 -8.00 14.07
CA ALA A 270 8.96 -8.62 13.02
C ALA A 270 10.05 -9.52 13.62
N LEU A 271 10.33 -10.65 12.97
CA LEU A 271 11.52 -11.43 13.31
C LEU A 271 12.78 -10.58 13.13
N PRO A 272 13.80 -10.75 13.98
CA PRO A 272 15.12 -10.16 13.76
C PRO A 272 15.64 -10.47 12.35
N ALA A 273 16.43 -9.58 11.76
CA ALA A 273 16.95 -9.77 10.40
C ALA A 273 17.69 -11.11 10.25
N GLY A 274 18.53 -11.48 11.23
CA GLY A 274 19.24 -12.75 11.24
C GLY A 274 18.37 -14.02 11.29
N GLN A 275 17.06 -13.90 11.48
CA GLN A 275 16.09 -15.02 11.48
C GLN A 275 15.16 -15.00 10.25
N ARG A 276 15.36 -14.09 9.32
CA ARG A 276 14.58 -13.97 8.09
C ARG A 276 15.36 -14.53 6.90
N PRO A 277 14.71 -15.13 5.87
CA PRO A 277 15.38 -15.59 4.66
C PRO A 277 16.09 -14.42 3.94
N LEU A 278 17.33 -14.64 3.47
CA LEU A 278 18.14 -13.63 2.78
C LEU A 278 17.63 -13.31 1.39
N SER A 279 17.21 -14.33 0.64
CA SER A 279 16.67 -14.15 -0.69
C SER A 279 15.18 -14.40 -0.74
N GLY A 280 14.51 -13.60 -1.56
CA GLY A 280 13.10 -13.48 -1.49
C GLY A 280 12.30 -14.55 -2.16
N GLY A 281 11.32 -15.02 -1.45
CA GLY A 281 10.18 -15.67 -2.04
C GLY A 281 9.45 -14.73 -3.00
N ARG A 282 8.75 -15.31 -3.95
CA ARG A 282 7.94 -14.60 -4.93
C ARG A 282 6.52 -15.10 -4.88
N ILE A 283 5.56 -14.18 -4.88
CA ILE A 283 4.13 -14.47 -4.93
C ILE A 283 3.61 -13.95 -6.26
N LEU A 284 2.98 -14.81 -7.05
CA LEU A 284 2.32 -14.47 -8.29
C LEU A 284 0.82 -14.69 -8.13
N VAL A 285 0.03 -13.63 -8.33
CA VAL A 285 -1.44 -13.66 -8.36
C VAL A 285 -1.89 -13.25 -9.75
N LYS A 286 -2.73 -14.06 -10.37
CA LYS A 286 -3.31 -13.76 -11.68
C LYS A 286 -4.83 -13.58 -11.56
N TYR A 287 -5.31 -12.44 -12.00
CA TYR A 287 -6.70 -12.19 -12.37
C TYR A 287 -6.80 -12.20 -13.90
N PRO A 288 -7.99 -12.37 -14.49
CA PRO A 288 -8.13 -12.45 -15.96
C PRO A 288 -7.44 -11.29 -16.70
N ASN A 289 -7.53 -10.07 -16.18
CA ASN A 289 -6.96 -8.86 -16.80
C ASN A 289 -5.89 -8.17 -15.95
N ASN A 290 -5.34 -8.83 -14.93
CA ASN A 290 -4.29 -8.27 -14.10
C ASN A 290 -3.38 -9.37 -13.54
N LYS A 291 -2.08 -9.14 -13.63
CA LYS A 291 -1.05 -9.98 -13.02
C LYS A 291 -0.30 -9.18 -11.98
N ILE A 292 -0.22 -9.70 -10.77
CA ILE A 292 0.42 -9.07 -9.63
C ILE A 292 1.56 -9.95 -9.17
N THR A 293 2.70 -9.35 -8.92
CA THR A 293 3.86 -10.03 -8.36
C THR A 293 4.29 -9.29 -7.10
N TYR A 294 4.50 -10.03 -6.03
CA TYR A 294 5.19 -9.57 -4.82
C TYR A 294 6.53 -10.28 -4.76
N SER A 295 7.57 -9.57 -4.41
CA SER A 295 8.90 -10.14 -4.17
C SER A 295 9.33 -9.74 -2.76
N TYR A 296 9.72 -10.72 -1.94
CA TYR A 296 10.17 -10.42 -0.59
C TYR A 296 11.47 -9.61 -0.62
N ASP A 297 11.55 -8.61 0.21
CA ASP A 297 12.73 -7.80 0.47
C ASP A 297 13.13 -8.02 1.93
N HIS A 298 14.30 -8.63 2.12
CA HIS A 298 14.84 -8.98 3.44
C HIS A 298 15.14 -7.75 4.29
N ASP A 299 15.71 -6.69 3.69
CA ASP A 299 16.20 -5.54 4.44
C ASP A 299 15.04 -4.72 5.01
N THR A 300 14.01 -4.51 4.21
CA THR A 300 12.81 -3.78 4.64
C THR A 300 11.76 -4.67 5.30
N ASN A 301 11.91 -6.00 5.23
CA ASN A 301 10.91 -6.99 5.66
C ASN A 301 9.53 -6.75 5.05
N THR A 302 9.48 -6.42 3.77
CA THR A 302 8.27 -6.11 3.04
C THR A 302 8.17 -6.91 1.73
N TYR A 303 7.07 -6.78 1.03
CA TYR A 303 6.79 -7.42 -0.25
C TYR A 303 6.54 -6.38 -1.35
N PRO A 304 7.59 -5.73 -1.90
CA PRO A 304 7.49 -4.81 -3.03
C PRO A 304 6.68 -5.38 -4.18
N ARG A 305 5.73 -4.57 -4.68
CA ARG A 305 4.71 -4.98 -5.62
C ARG A 305 5.00 -4.53 -7.05
N MET A 306 4.64 -5.39 -8.01
CA MET A 306 4.58 -5.08 -9.45
C MET A 306 3.22 -5.49 -10.00
N VAL A 307 2.73 -4.74 -10.98
CA VAL A 307 1.46 -5.01 -11.68
C VAL A 307 1.69 -5.11 -13.19
N SER A 308 0.84 -5.89 -13.88
CA SER A 308 0.92 -6.00 -15.33
C SER A 308 0.64 -4.68 -16.03
N MET A 309 1.39 -4.41 -17.08
CA MET A 309 1.10 -3.34 -18.05
C MET A 309 0.10 -3.85 -19.10
N GLN A 310 -0.86 -3.01 -19.45
CA GLN A 310 -1.72 -3.30 -20.59
C GLN A 310 -1.13 -2.70 -21.86
N THR A 311 -0.13 -3.37 -22.39
CA THR A 311 0.47 -3.06 -23.67
C THR A 311 0.40 -4.27 -24.60
N SER A 312 0.48 -4.08 -25.89
CA SER A 312 0.51 -5.17 -26.88
C SER A 312 1.68 -6.14 -26.66
N LYS A 313 2.75 -5.69 -26.02
CA LYS A 313 3.94 -6.49 -25.69
C LYS A 313 3.86 -7.12 -24.29
N GLY A 314 2.79 -6.84 -23.50
CA GLY A 314 2.71 -7.24 -22.11
C GLY A 314 3.76 -6.51 -21.24
N GLY A 315 4.17 -7.14 -20.14
CA GLY A 315 5.16 -6.61 -19.20
C GLY A 315 4.59 -6.33 -17.83
N SER A 316 5.46 -5.91 -16.93
CA SER A 316 5.08 -5.49 -15.57
C SER A 316 5.74 -4.15 -15.25
N MET A 317 5.07 -3.36 -14.43
CA MET A 317 5.57 -2.09 -13.91
C MET A 317 5.61 -2.12 -12.39
N ILE A 318 6.51 -1.34 -11.80
CA ILE A 318 6.53 -1.09 -10.36
C ILE A 318 5.19 -0.44 -10.00
N ASP A 319 4.55 -0.96 -8.95
CA ASP A 319 3.32 -0.39 -8.44
C ASP A 319 3.67 0.74 -7.45
N VAL A 320 3.31 1.95 -7.82
CA VAL A 320 3.58 3.17 -7.03
C VAL A 320 2.28 3.88 -6.70
N ASP A 321 2.24 4.52 -5.57
CA ASP A 321 1.17 5.41 -5.17
C ASP A 321 1.33 6.76 -5.87
N ALA A 322 0.32 7.21 -6.60
CA ALA A 322 0.40 8.46 -7.35
C ALA A 322 0.48 9.70 -6.43
N SER A 323 -0.04 9.61 -5.21
CA SER A 323 -0.11 10.75 -4.28
C SER A 323 1.25 11.14 -3.69
N ASN A 324 2.18 10.18 -3.57
CA ASN A 324 3.48 10.39 -2.91
C ASN A 324 4.67 9.72 -3.62
N GLN A 325 4.44 9.02 -4.74
CA GLN A 325 5.43 8.27 -5.53
C GLN A 325 6.13 7.13 -4.77
N VAL A 326 5.57 6.71 -3.64
CA VAL A 326 6.10 5.60 -2.84
C VAL A 326 5.71 4.27 -3.49
N ARG A 327 6.68 3.35 -3.59
CA ARG A 327 6.43 1.99 -4.05
C ARG A 327 5.53 1.26 -3.06
N ILE A 328 4.51 0.58 -3.56
CA ILE A 328 3.64 -0.25 -2.71
C ILE A 328 4.41 -1.50 -2.30
N ALA A 329 4.61 -1.68 -0.99
CA ALA A 329 5.39 -2.75 -0.40
C ALA A 329 4.83 -3.14 0.99
N PRO A 330 3.74 -3.95 1.03
CA PRO A 330 3.15 -4.36 2.31
C PRO A 330 4.07 -5.25 3.13
N THR A 331 3.87 -5.23 4.45
CA THR A 331 4.55 -6.12 5.40
C THR A 331 3.96 -7.53 5.38
N ASN A 332 2.65 -7.63 5.12
CA ASN A 332 1.93 -8.90 5.06
C ASN A 332 1.16 -9.03 3.76
N VAL A 333 1.20 -10.23 3.16
CA VAL A 333 0.35 -10.59 2.02
C VAL A 333 -0.48 -11.81 2.39
N ILE A 334 -1.79 -11.71 2.24
CA ILE A 334 -2.75 -12.79 2.53
C ILE A 334 -3.43 -13.18 1.23
N LEU A 335 -3.42 -14.47 0.89
CA LEU A 335 -4.24 -15.01 -0.20
C LEU A 335 -5.44 -15.73 0.39
N LEU A 336 -6.66 -15.30 0.03
CA LEU A 336 -7.91 -15.97 0.38
C LEU A 336 -8.46 -16.63 -0.89
N PHE A 337 -8.45 -17.96 -0.96
CA PHE A 337 -9.00 -18.69 -2.10
C PHE A 337 -10.50 -18.86 -1.91
N MET A 338 -11.28 -18.29 -2.86
CA MET A 338 -12.74 -18.28 -2.81
C MET A 338 -13.33 -18.73 -4.16
N ASN A 339 -14.44 -19.43 -4.13
CA ASN A 339 -15.19 -19.71 -5.34
C ASN A 339 -15.81 -18.42 -5.88
N VAL A 340 -15.61 -18.17 -7.16
CA VAL A 340 -16.12 -17.01 -7.86
C VAL A 340 -16.85 -17.49 -9.13
N GLY A 341 -18.15 -17.26 -9.16
CA GLY A 341 -19.00 -17.56 -10.29
C GLY A 341 -19.70 -16.32 -10.83
N LEU A 342 -20.57 -16.54 -11.80
CA LEU A 342 -21.51 -15.51 -12.22
C LEU A 342 -22.74 -15.57 -11.34
N LEU A 343 -23.23 -14.43 -10.91
CA LEU A 343 -24.49 -14.34 -10.18
C LEU A 343 -25.62 -14.85 -11.05
N ALA A 344 -26.35 -15.86 -10.56
CA ALA A 344 -27.53 -16.38 -11.23
C ALA A 344 -28.53 -15.25 -11.47
N CYS A 345 -29.06 -15.21 -12.67
CA CYS A 345 -29.87 -14.12 -13.14
C CYS A 345 -31.29 -14.55 -13.47
N THR A 346 -32.25 -13.94 -12.81
CA THR A 346 -33.68 -14.03 -13.14
C THR A 346 -34.24 -12.61 -13.33
N GLY A 347 -34.29 -12.09 -14.57
CA GLY A 347 -34.94 -10.82 -14.89
C GLY A 347 -34.03 -9.73 -15.47
N HIS A 348 -34.62 -8.56 -15.74
CA HIS A 348 -33.99 -7.44 -16.46
C HIS A 348 -32.81 -6.76 -15.74
N SER A 349 -32.61 -6.99 -14.43
CA SER A 349 -31.52 -6.38 -13.65
C SER A 349 -30.15 -7.07 -13.80
N CYS A 350 -30.09 -8.09 -14.62
CA CYS A 350 -28.97 -9.03 -14.74
C CYS A 350 -27.88 -8.64 -15.74
N ALA A 351 -28.04 -7.52 -16.39
CA ALA A 351 -27.33 -7.14 -17.62
C ALA A 351 -25.83 -6.84 -17.50
N LYS A 352 -25.06 -7.36 -16.52
CA LYS A 352 -23.64 -6.97 -16.40
C LYS A 352 -22.70 -8.07 -15.92
N ASN A 353 -23.00 -9.35 -16.13
CA ASN A 353 -22.08 -10.45 -15.73
C ASN A 353 -21.52 -10.24 -14.30
N ARG A 354 -22.42 -9.97 -13.32
CA ARG A 354 -22.03 -9.73 -11.94
C ARG A 354 -21.44 -10.98 -11.34
N LEU A 355 -20.42 -10.79 -10.52
CA LEU A 355 -19.78 -11.89 -9.86
C LEU A 355 -20.51 -12.26 -8.57
N ASP A 356 -20.61 -13.56 -8.33
CA ASP A 356 -20.96 -14.17 -7.05
C ASP A 356 -19.69 -14.70 -6.41
N VAL A 357 -19.17 -13.94 -5.44
CA VAL A 357 -18.01 -14.33 -4.65
C VAL A 357 -18.50 -15.05 -3.40
N GLN A 358 -18.12 -16.29 -3.21
CA GLN A 358 -18.49 -17.11 -2.05
C GLN A 358 -17.62 -16.75 -0.85
N TYR A 359 -17.88 -15.59 -0.24
CA TYR A 359 -17.13 -15.04 0.88
C TYR A 359 -17.64 -15.52 2.26
N LEU A 360 -18.77 -16.20 2.31
CA LEU A 360 -19.29 -16.90 3.50
C LEU A 360 -18.89 -18.38 3.47
N GLY A 361 -18.61 -18.94 4.64
CA GLY A 361 -18.17 -20.33 4.77
C GLY A 361 -16.70 -20.43 5.18
N HIS A 362 -15.94 -21.25 4.49
CA HIS A 362 -14.52 -21.49 4.76
C HIS A 362 -13.77 -21.87 3.48
N GLY A 363 -12.45 -21.74 3.52
CA GLY A 363 -11.59 -22.10 2.40
C GLY A 363 -10.11 -22.07 2.77
N LYS A 364 -9.27 -22.36 1.76
CA LYS A 364 -7.81 -22.28 1.88
C LYS A 364 -7.37 -20.82 1.95
N ALA A 365 -6.31 -20.57 2.73
CA ALA A 365 -5.61 -19.32 2.77
C ALA A 365 -4.09 -19.55 2.80
N MET A 366 -3.33 -18.52 2.42
CA MET A 366 -1.89 -18.44 2.62
C MET A 366 -1.57 -17.09 3.24
N VAL A 367 -0.66 -17.06 4.20
CA VAL A 367 -0.16 -15.81 4.79
C VAL A 367 1.34 -15.74 4.54
N PHE A 368 1.80 -14.59 4.05
CA PHE A 368 3.20 -14.32 3.81
C PHE A 368 3.62 -13.13 4.66
N ASN A 369 4.57 -13.36 5.55
CA ASN A 369 5.24 -12.34 6.34
C ASN A 369 6.62 -12.86 6.78
N ASN A 370 7.52 -11.99 7.17
CA ASN A 370 8.90 -12.35 7.55
C ASN A 370 9.62 -13.23 6.50
N GLY A 371 9.28 -13.10 5.21
CA GLY A 371 9.82 -13.95 4.15
C GLY A 371 9.32 -15.41 4.17
N GLN A 372 8.38 -15.75 5.04
CA GLN A 372 7.83 -17.10 5.20
C GLN A 372 6.46 -17.24 4.52
N ALA A 373 6.10 -18.46 4.13
CA ALA A 373 4.78 -18.81 3.63
C ALA A 373 4.09 -19.73 4.66
N ILE A 374 2.97 -19.26 5.21
CA ILE A 374 2.20 -19.96 6.23
C ILE A 374 0.92 -20.51 5.58
N THR A 375 0.75 -21.83 5.62
CA THR A 375 -0.49 -22.49 5.18
C THR A 375 -1.59 -22.26 6.21
N ALA A 376 -2.70 -21.68 5.75
CA ALA A 376 -3.82 -21.27 6.59
C ALA A 376 -5.16 -21.65 5.98
N THR A 377 -6.22 -21.47 6.76
CA THR A 377 -7.62 -21.49 6.33
C THR A 377 -8.28 -20.17 6.68
N TRP A 378 -9.25 -19.78 5.88
CA TRP A 378 -10.14 -18.69 6.25
C TRP A 378 -11.54 -19.23 6.57
N SER A 379 -12.26 -18.54 7.45
CA SER A 379 -13.69 -18.81 7.71
C SER A 379 -14.44 -17.53 8.05
N LYS A 380 -15.69 -17.44 7.58
CA LYS A 380 -16.63 -16.33 7.85
C LYS A 380 -18.05 -16.87 7.93
N LYS A 381 -18.68 -16.77 9.10
CA LYS A 381 -19.99 -17.39 9.38
C LYS A 381 -21.18 -16.61 8.83
N SER A 382 -21.10 -15.29 8.78
CA SER A 382 -22.14 -14.39 8.29
C SER A 382 -21.54 -13.07 7.82
N ASP A 383 -22.33 -12.22 7.17
CA ASP A 383 -21.88 -10.88 6.72
C ASP A 383 -21.26 -10.07 7.88
N ARG A 384 -21.82 -10.19 9.08
CA ARG A 384 -21.45 -9.39 10.27
C ARG A 384 -20.45 -10.04 11.21
N THR A 385 -19.94 -11.24 10.88
CA THR A 385 -18.87 -11.88 11.66
C THR A 385 -17.52 -11.64 11.03
N ASN A 386 -16.49 -11.53 11.84
CA ASN A 386 -15.12 -11.34 11.36
C ASN A 386 -14.66 -12.55 10.55
N THR A 387 -13.90 -12.29 9.51
CA THR A 387 -13.12 -13.31 8.81
C THR A 387 -11.97 -13.74 9.71
N VAL A 388 -11.92 -15.05 10.02
CA VAL A 388 -10.85 -15.66 10.83
C VAL A 388 -9.86 -16.33 9.88
N ILE A 389 -8.58 -16.05 10.08
CA ILE A 389 -7.47 -16.69 9.35
C ILE A 389 -6.68 -17.50 10.37
N ALA A 390 -6.68 -18.83 10.22
CA ALA A 390 -6.09 -19.73 11.19
C ALA A 390 -5.08 -20.69 10.54
N TYR A 391 -4.08 -21.12 11.30
CA TYR A 391 -3.13 -22.14 10.85
C TYR A 391 -3.87 -23.41 10.40
N ALA A 392 -3.53 -23.89 9.18
CA ALA A 392 -4.13 -25.11 8.64
C ALA A 392 -3.45 -26.38 9.14
N SER A 393 -2.20 -26.30 9.62
CA SER A 393 -1.38 -27.44 10.04
C SER A 393 -0.34 -27.03 11.08
N GLY A 394 0.31 -28.02 11.69
CA GLY A 394 1.36 -27.84 12.69
C GLY A 394 0.83 -27.64 14.11
N PRO A 395 1.68 -27.29 15.08
CA PRO A 395 1.35 -27.20 16.50
C PRO A 395 0.36 -26.09 16.86
N ASN A 396 0.16 -25.15 15.92
CA ASN A 396 -0.76 -24.02 16.09
C ASN A 396 -2.06 -24.19 15.31
N THR A 397 -2.35 -25.36 14.74
CA THR A 397 -3.58 -25.63 13.97
C THR A 397 -4.82 -25.08 14.65
N GLY A 398 -5.62 -24.32 13.89
CA GLY A 398 -6.85 -23.70 14.37
C GLY A 398 -6.67 -22.40 15.15
N LYS A 399 -5.44 -22.04 15.58
CA LYS A 399 -5.17 -20.74 16.20
C LYS A 399 -5.06 -19.65 15.12
N PRO A 400 -5.45 -18.39 15.42
CA PRO A 400 -5.26 -17.29 14.49
C PRO A 400 -3.79 -17.12 14.08
N VAL A 401 -3.55 -16.86 12.80
CA VAL A 401 -2.22 -16.51 12.29
C VAL A 401 -1.94 -15.05 12.62
N PRO A 402 -0.88 -14.73 13.39
CA PRO A 402 -0.55 -13.34 13.69
C PRO A 402 0.03 -12.63 12.47
N MET A 403 -0.34 -11.36 12.29
CA MET A 403 0.25 -10.47 11.30
C MET A 403 1.44 -9.74 11.90
N VAL A 404 2.49 -9.56 11.12
CA VAL A 404 3.59 -8.66 11.48
C VAL A 404 3.07 -7.22 11.43
N ARG A 405 3.38 -6.42 12.43
CA ARG A 405 2.98 -5.00 12.51
C ARG A 405 3.33 -4.25 11.24
N GLY A 406 2.36 -3.59 10.65
CA GLY A 406 2.52 -2.86 9.37
C GLY A 406 1.40 -3.13 8.39
N GLN A 407 1.58 -2.69 7.15
CA GLN A 407 0.57 -2.77 6.10
C GLN A 407 0.21 -4.21 5.73
N ILE A 408 -1.09 -4.47 5.53
CA ILE A 408 -1.63 -5.78 5.18
C ILE A 408 -2.32 -5.71 3.80
N TYR A 409 -1.92 -6.58 2.87
CA TYR A 409 -2.63 -6.78 1.60
C TYR A 409 -3.35 -8.13 1.58
N VAL A 410 -4.65 -8.10 1.38
CA VAL A 410 -5.52 -9.28 1.26
C VAL A 410 -5.92 -9.45 -0.19
N GLN A 411 -5.44 -10.52 -0.82
CA GLN A 411 -5.77 -10.92 -2.18
C GLN A 411 -6.89 -11.94 -2.16
N VAL A 412 -8.05 -11.62 -2.71
CA VAL A 412 -9.15 -12.55 -2.89
C VAL A 412 -8.98 -13.24 -4.23
N VAL A 413 -8.52 -14.48 -4.19
CA VAL A 413 -8.11 -15.26 -5.37
C VAL A 413 -9.23 -16.23 -5.76
N PRO A 414 -9.78 -16.16 -6.98
CA PRO A 414 -10.70 -17.17 -7.46
C PRO A 414 -10.08 -18.55 -7.44
N THR A 415 -10.78 -19.56 -6.91
CA THR A 415 -10.33 -20.97 -7.01
C THR A 415 -10.21 -21.40 -8.47
N GLY A 416 -9.18 -22.20 -8.78
CA GLY A 416 -8.88 -22.57 -10.15
C GLY A 416 -8.08 -21.53 -10.96
N THR A 417 -7.81 -20.34 -10.39
CA THR A 417 -6.93 -19.36 -11.00
C THR A 417 -5.47 -19.74 -10.78
N GLU A 418 -4.64 -19.57 -11.80
CA GLU A 418 -3.20 -19.79 -11.65
C GLU A 418 -2.58 -18.80 -10.67
N THR A 419 -2.18 -19.33 -9.54
CA THR A 419 -1.41 -18.66 -8.52
C THR A 419 -0.20 -19.50 -8.19
N SER A 420 0.93 -18.87 -7.99
CA SER A 420 2.13 -19.57 -7.56
C SER A 420 2.89 -18.74 -6.55
N TRP A 421 3.61 -19.42 -5.70
CA TRP A 421 4.56 -18.78 -4.79
C TRP A 421 5.80 -19.66 -4.65
N SER A 422 6.91 -19.01 -4.38
CA SER A 422 8.15 -19.65 -3.96
C SER A 422 8.63 -18.94 -2.71
N VAL A 423 9.21 -19.68 -1.79
CA VAL A 423 9.88 -19.15 -0.60
C VAL A 423 11.22 -19.81 -0.53
N THR A 424 12.27 -19.08 -0.25
CA THR A 424 13.58 -19.63 -0.02
C THR A 424 13.72 -19.99 1.45
N THR A 425 14.58 -20.96 1.73
CA THR A 425 14.91 -21.40 3.11
C THR A 425 16.34 -21.01 3.50
N ASP A 426 16.98 -20.14 2.70
CA ASP A 426 18.31 -19.61 2.98
C ASP A 426 18.22 -18.51 4.05
N TYR A 427 18.44 -18.92 5.27
CA TYR A 427 18.58 -18.00 6.42
C TYR A 427 20.02 -17.51 6.49
N PRO A 428 20.26 -16.26 6.96
CA PRO A 428 21.58 -15.84 7.30
C PRO A 428 22.16 -16.74 8.42
N PRO A 429 23.48 -16.95 8.46
CA PRO A 429 24.10 -17.63 9.59
C PRO A 429 23.74 -16.88 10.88
N PRO A 430 23.56 -17.59 12.01
CA PRO A 430 23.31 -16.94 13.29
C PRO A 430 24.42 -15.93 13.55
N GLU A 431 24.03 -14.70 13.96
CA GLU A 431 25.00 -13.70 14.36
C GLU A 431 25.90 -14.31 15.45
N THR A 432 27.20 -14.43 15.15
CA THR A 432 28.17 -14.77 16.18
C THR A 432 28.17 -13.61 17.17
N GLU A 433 27.75 -13.87 18.41
CA GLU A 433 27.92 -12.90 19.49
C GLU A 433 29.35 -12.36 19.43
N PRO A 434 29.56 -11.04 19.51
CA PRO A 434 30.88 -10.49 19.61
C PRO A 434 31.55 -11.10 20.86
N GLN A 435 32.60 -11.89 20.66
CA GLN A 435 33.36 -12.41 21.77
C GLN A 435 33.90 -11.19 22.54
N SER A 436 33.40 -11.05 23.76
CA SER A 436 33.78 -10.03 24.73
C SER A 436 35.23 -10.16 25.16
#